data_3c59b7afe3f611a985b70303ffd356e6
#
_entry.id   3c59b7afe3f611a985b70303ffd356e6
#
_cell.length_a   1.000
_cell.length_b   1.000
_cell.length_c   1.000
_cell.angle_alpha   90.00
_cell.angle_beta   90.00
_cell.angle_gamma   90.00
#
_symmetry.space_group_name_H-M   'P 1'
#
loop_
_entity.id
_entity.type
_entity.pdbx_description
1 polymer ?
#
loop_
_entity_poly.entity_id
_entity_poly.type
_entity_poly.pdbx_seq_one_letter_code
_entity_poly.pdbx_strand_id
1 'polypeptide(L)'
;NRPRLRANSDGVEIRNINGTRFYPWEVIYGMSFPEGSRMARIELPNFEYVPVWAIQSGDKEAAIAATRNFRELEAKYMPLD
;
A
#
# COMPACT_ATOMS: atom_id res chain seq x y z
N ASN A 1 15.23 -8.75 6.79
CA ASN A 1 14.28 -7.62 6.66
C ASN A 1 12.94 -8.12 6.19
N ARG A 2 11.94 -7.97 7.03
CA ARG A 2 10.59 -8.35 6.65
C ARG A 2 9.93 -7.26 5.80
N PRO A 3 9.22 -7.63 4.76
CA PRO A 3 8.36 -6.68 4.07
C PRO A 3 7.33 -6.09 5.04
N ARG A 4 7.06 -4.80 4.88
CA ARG A 4 6.19 -4.09 5.82
C ARG A 4 5.54 -2.90 5.14
N LEU A 5 4.30 -2.61 5.52
CA LEU A 5 3.62 -1.40 5.14
C LEU A 5 3.17 -0.69 6.41
N ARG A 6 3.54 0.58 6.53
CA ARG A 6 3.12 1.43 7.63
C ARG A 6 2.56 2.73 7.09
N ALA A 7 1.48 3.20 7.69
CA ALA A 7 0.86 4.45 7.29
C ALA A 7 0.64 5.31 8.53
N ASN A 8 0.87 6.62 8.36
CA ASN A 8 0.60 7.61 9.41
C ASN A 8 0.12 8.90 8.74
N SER A 9 0.02 9.97 9.51
CA SER A 9 -0.50 11.24 8.99
C SER A 9 0.36 11.82 7.86
N ASP A 10 1.64 11.49 7.80
CA ASP A 10 2.55 12.03 6.80
C ASP A 10 2.50 11.26 5.48
N GLY A 11 2.22 9.96 5.53
CA GLY A 11 2.21 9.16 4.33
C GLY A 11 2.38 7.68 4.63
N VAL A 12 2.92 6.96 3.65
CA VAL A 12 3.03 5.51 3.68
C VAL A 12 4.47 5.08 3.50
N GLU A 13 4.96 4.28 4.44
CA GLU A 13 6.28 3.67 4.34
C GLU A 13 6.13 2.24 3.85
N ILE A 14 6.84 1.89 2.80
CA ILE A 14 6.78 0.55 2.21
C ILE A 14 8.17 -0.06 2.24
N ARG A 15 8.30 -1.17 2.97
CA ARG A 15 9.53 -1.96 2.98
C ARG A 15 9.32 -3.20 2.14
N ASN A 16 10.13 -3.33 1.11
CA ASN A 16 10.17 -4.52 0.26
C ASN A 16 11.53 -5.19 0.42
N ILE A 17 11.82 -6.19 -0.42
CA ILE A 17 13.05 -6.96 -0.29
C ILE A 17 14.29 -6.09 -0.46
N ASN A 18 14.24 -5.13 -1.40
CA ASN A 18 15.40 -4.34 -1.78
C ASN A 18 15.36 -2.92 -1.22
N GLY A 19 14.64 -2.68 -0.15
CA GLY A 19 14.74 -1.41 0.54
C GLY A 19 13.41 -0.87 1.04
N THR A 20 13.49 0.32 1.63
CA THR A 20 12.35 1.00 2.21
C THR A 20 12.16 2.33 1.50
N ARG A 21 10.90 2.66 1.16
CA ARG A 21 10.57 3.93 0.53
C ARG A 21 9.38 4.55 1.24
N PHE A 22 9.32 5.87 1.19
CA PHE A 22 8.24 6.64 1.79
C PHE A 22 7.52 7.43 0.71
N TYR A 23 6.19 7.46 0.78
CA TYR A 23 5.34 8.19 -0.17
C TYR A 23 4.36 9.05 0.62
N PRO A 24 4.39 10.38 0.45
CA PRO A 24 3.37 11.21 1.09
C PRO A 24 1.99 10.94 0.50
N TRP A 25 0.95 11.18 1.29
CA TRP A 25 -0.41 10.90 0.85
C TRP A 25 -0.76 11.61 -0.47
N GLU A 26 -0.16 12.78 -0.71
CA GLU A 26 -0.46 13.59 -1.90
C GLU A 26 -0.14 12.88 -3.22
N VAL A 27 0.81 11.94 -3.21
CA VAL A 27 1.17 11.23 -4.43
C VAL A 27 0.54 9.84 -4.52
N ILE A 28 -0.22 9.43 -3.52
CA ILE A 28 -0.83 8.10 -3.49
C ILE A 28 -2.21 8.16 -4.09
N TYR A 29 -2.45 7.38 -5.15
CA TYR A 29 -3.76 7.27 -5.75
C TYR A 29 -4.63 6.24 -5.01
N GLY A 30 -4.02 5.25 -4.39
CA GLY A 30 -4.73 4.24 -3.64
C GLY A 30 -4.02 2.90 -3.68
N MET A 31 -4.62 1.93 -3.02
CA MET A 31 -4.13 0.56 -3.05
C MET A 31 -5.01 -0.24 -4.00
N SER A 32 -4.39 -1.04 -4.86
CA SER A 32 -5.09 -1.95 -5.74
C SER A 32 -4.57 -3.36 -5.53
N PHE A 33 -5.41 -4.32 -5.92
CA PHE A 33 -5.03 -5.72 -5.91
C PHE A 33 -5.49 -6.31 -7.23
N PRO A 34 -4.69 -6.12 -8.30
CA PRO A 34 -5.11 -6.54 -9.62
C PRO A 34 -5.34 -8.05 -9.67
N GLU A 35 -6.32 -8.44 -10.45
CA GLU A 35 -6.65 -9.86 -10.61
C GLU A 35 -5.42 -10.60 -11.13
N GLY A 36 -5.12 -11.76 -10.54
CA GLY A 36 -3.96 -12.55 -10.89
C GLY A 36 -2.66 -12.08 -10.26
N SER A 37 -2.65 -10.95 -9.57
CA SER A 37 -1.45 -10.47 -8.90
C SER A 37 -1.21 -11.24 -7.61
N ARG A 38 0.07 -11.45 -7.29
CA ARG A 38 0.44 -12.12 -6.04
C ARG A 38 0.42 -11.18 -4.86
N MET A 39 0.49 -9.88 -5.08
CA MET A 39 0.59 -8.92 -4.00
C MET A 39 -0.16 -7.65 -4.36
N ALA A 40 -0.46 -6.86 -3.34
CA ALA A 40 -1.09 -5.56 -3.51
C ALA A 40 -0.12 -4.57 -4.15
N ARG A 41 -0.66 -3.45 -4.63
CA ARG A 41 0.09 -2.34 -5.21
C ARG A 41 -0.39 -1.04 -4.63
N ILE A 42 0.54 -0.10 -4.44
CA ILE A 42 0.19 1.31 -4.23
C ILE A 42 0.30 2.00 -5.58
N GLU A 43 -0.81 2.57 -6.04
CA GLU A 43 -0.85 3.27 -7.33
C GLU A 43 -0.35 4.69 -7.16
N LEU A 44 0.46 5.12 -8.10
CA LEU A 44 1.13 6.42 -8.11
C LEU A 44 0.78 7.19 -9.37
N PRO A 45 1.20 8.47 -9.49
CA PRO A 45 0.98 9.23 -10.72
C PRO A 45 1.66 8.58 -11.93
N ASN A 46 1.16 8.93 -13.11
CA ASN A 46 1.75 8.52 -14.41
C ASN A 46 1.69 7.01 -14.62
N PHE A 47 0.66 6.35 -14.08
CA PHE A 47 0.47 4.89 -14.21
C PHE A 47 1.59 4.09 -13.61
N GLU A 48 2.38 4.69 -12.72
CA GLU A 48 3.39 3.97 -11.96
C GLU A 48 2.76 3.32 -10.73
N TYR A 49 3.46 2.36 -10.17
CA TYR A 49 3.02 1.73 -8.93
C TYR A 49 4.21 1.17 -8.18
N VAL A 50 4.00 0.91 -6.91
CA VAL A 50 5.00 0.20 -6.11
C VAL A 50 4.33 -1.05 -5.55
N PRO A 51 4.97 -2.23 -5.70
CA PRO A 51 4.41 -3.45 -5.12
C PRO A 51 4.53 -3.42 -3.61
N VAL A 52 3.59 -4.08 -2.94
CA VAL A 52 3.57 -4.16 -1.47
C VAL A 52 3.74 -5.63 -1.11
N TRP A 53 4.99 -6.02 -0.87
CA TRP A 53 5.32 -7.41 -0.58
C TRP A 53 4.71 -7.90 0.72
N ALA A 54 4.36 -6.99 1.62
CA ALA A 54 3.74 -7.34 2.91
C ALA A 54 2.31 -7.88 2.76
N ILE A 55 1.66 -7.64 1.61
CA ILE A 55 0.26 -8.03 1.40
C ILE A 55 0.20 -8.99 0.23
N GLN A 56 0.07 -10.29 0.53
CA GLN A 56 0.17 -11.37 -0.45
C GLN A 56 -1.18 -12.06 -0.63
N SER A 57 -1.50 -12.41 -1.86
CA SER A 57 -2.75 -13.12 -2.15
C SER A 57 -2.79 -14.53 -1.57
N GLY A 58 -1.61 -15.13 -1.33
CA GLY A 58 -1.52 -16.48 -0.77
C GLY A 58 -2.08 -16.59 0.64
N ASP A 59 -2.14 -15.47 1.38
CA ASP A 59 -2.81 -15.41 2.68
C ASP A 59 -4.01 -14.48 2.53
N LYS A 60 -5.10 -15.06 2.04
CA LYS A 60 -6.26 -14.29 1.64
C LYS A 60 -6.87 -13.48 2.78
N GLU A 61 -7.01 -14.09 3.96
CA GLU A 61 -7.63 -13.40 5.10
C GLU A 61 -6.78 -12.24 5.56
N ALA A 62 -5.46 -12.44 5.64
CA ALA A 62 -4.55 -11.37 6.02
C ALA A 62 -4.54 -10.25 4.99
N ALA A 63 -4.62 -10.61 3.70
CA ALA A 63 -4.64 -9.61 2.64
C ALA A 63 -5.91 -8.76 2.70
N ILE A 64 -7.06 -9.38 2.96
CA ILE A 64 -8.33 -8.66 3.11
C ILE A 64 -8.27 -7.71 4.30
N ALA A 65 -7.76 -8.18 5.44
CA ALA A 65 -7.65 -7.35 6.64
C ALA A 65 -6.70 -6.19 6.42
N ALA A 66 -5.56 -6.43 5.79
CA ALA A 66 -4.56 -5.39 5.53
C ALA A 66 -5.10 -4.33 4.57
N THR A 67 -5.82 -4.76 3.54
CA THR A 67 -6.42 -3.84 2.59
C THR A 67 -7.49 -2.97 3.26
N ARG A 68 -8.30 -3.58 4.11
CA ARG A 68 -9.32 -2.85 4.87
C ARG A 68 -8.68 -1.81 5.78
N ASN A 69 -7.64 -2.21 6.51
CA ASN A 69 -6.92 -1.31 7.41
C ASN A 69 -6.30 -0.14 6.64
N PHE A 70 -5.71 -0.44 5.48
CA PHE A 70 -5.12 0.62 4.67
C PHE A 70 -6.18 1.63 4.23
N ARG A 71 -7.34 1.15 3.80
CA ARG A 71 -8.41 2.05 3.34
C ARG A 71 -8.95 2.91 4.46
N GLU A 72 -8.98 2.41 5.68
CA GLU A 72 -9.36 3.23 6.84
C GLU A 72 -8.34 4.34 7.08
N LEU A 73 -7.06 4.02 7.00
CA LEU A 73 -6.01 5.01 7.18
C LEU A 73 -6.00 6.03 6.03
N GLU A 74 -6.23 5.56 4.81
CA GLU A 74 -6.35 6.42 3.65
C GLU A 74 -7.50 7.42 3.83
N ALA A 75 -8.65 6.94 4.26
CA ALA A 75 -9.81 7.80 4.49
C ALA A 75 -9.53 8.84 5.58
N LYS A 76 -8.71 8.47 6.57
CA LYS A 76 -8.39 9.35 7.67
C LYS A 76 -7.37 10.42 7.31
N TYR A 77 -6.38 10.08 6.49
CA TYR A 77 -5.22 10.93 6.29
C TYR A 77 -5.09 11.48 4.88
N MET A 78 -5.77 10.90 3.88
CA MET A 78 -5.64 11.39 2.50
C MET A 78 -6.26 12.77 2.39
N PRO A 79 -5.55 13.74 1.76
CA PRO A 79 -6.09 15.09 1.62
C PRO A 79 -7.37 15.09 0.79
N LEU A 80 -8.31 15.93 1.18
CA LEU A 80 -9.51 16.19 0.39
C LEU A 80 -9.19 17.25 -0.66
N ASP A 81 -9.75 17.08 -1.84
CA ASP A 81 -9.60 18.05 -2.94
C ASP A 81 -10.48 19.26 -2.73
#